data_784b5deb89335c7bcae866a52bb7b0e6
#
_entry.id   784b5deb89335c7bcae866a52bb7b0e6
#
_cell.length_a   1.000
_cell.length_b   1.000
_cell.length_c   1.000
_cell.angle_alpha   90.00
_cell.angle_beta   90.00
_cell.angle_gamma   90.00
#
_symmetry.space_group_name_H-M   'P 1'
#
loop_
_entity.id
_entity.type
_entity.pdbx_description
1 polymer ?
#
loop_
_entity_poly.entity_id
_entity_poly.type
_entity_poly.pdbx_seq_one_letter_code
_entity_poly.pdbx_strand_id
1 'polypeptide(L)'
;MAKELKNLTKRADNYSQWYNDLVVKADLAELSPVRGCMIIKPYGYAIWEKMQQQLDKMFKQTGVQNAYFPLLIPKSFFSREAEHVAGFAKECAVVTHYRLRSTEDGKEVEVDPNAKLDEELIIRPTSETIIWNTYKNWIHSWRDLPILCNQWCNVMRWEMRTRPFLRTSEFLWQEGHTAHATKEEAEAKAQEMLKVYAEFAEKYMGVPVLQGVKSETERFAGALNTYTIEAMMQDGKALQSGTSHFLGQNFAKSFDVTYLNKENKPEYVWATSWGVSTRLMGALIMVHSDDNGLVLPPKLAPIQVVIVPINKGEEQLAQITAKLQPVIDQLRELGITVKYDDNPAKRPGFKFADYELKGVPVRLAMGGRDLENNTIEIMRRDTLEKENVSFDGIVERVKDMLEDIQKNIFEKARAYRDAHVYECDNYEEFKERVKNGGFFLCHWDGTAETEAKIKEETQATIRCVPFAYEQTPGVDMVSGKPAVARVIIARSY
;
A
#
# COMPACT_ATOMS: atom_id res chain seq x y z
N MET A 1 30.99 7.62 8.05
CA MET A 1 30.09 7.65 6.88
C MET A 1 29.54 6.24 6.49
N ALA A 2 30.31 5.28 5.98
CA ALA A 2 29.77 3.93 5.67
C ALA A 2 29.28 3.15 6.91
N LYS A 3 29.88 3.37 8.08
CA LYS A 3 29.42 2.81 9.37
C LYS A 3 28.10 3.43 9.85
N GLU A 4 27.84 4.68 9.54
CA GLU A 4 26.59 5.38 9.91
C GLU A 4 25.39 4.89 9.08
N LEU A 5 25.61 4.54 7.81
CA LEU A 5 24.59 3.92 6.95
C LEU A 5 24.18 2.53 7.45
N LYS A 6 25.09 1.79 8.09
CA LYS A 6 24.85 0.44 8.62
C LYS A 6 24.32 0.43 10.06
N ASN A 7 24.06 1.59 10.66
CA ASN A 7 23.62 1.69 12.06
C ASN A 7 22.07 1.69 12.17
N LEU A 8 21.44 0.69 11.56
CA LEU A 8 20.01 0.44 11.78
C LEU A 8 19.80 -0.28 13.11
N THR A 9 18.72 0.06 13.79
CA THR A 9 18.20 -0.78 14.87
C THR A 9 17.91 -2.17 14.30
N LYS A 10 18.26 -3.24 15.01
CA LYS A 10 17.97 -4.58 14.53
C LYS A 10 16.48 -4.93 14.75
N ARG A 11 15.89 -5.68 13.82
CA ARG A 11 14.49 -6.14 13.93
C ARG A 11 14.22 -6.90 15.22
N ALA A 12 15.16 -7.76 15.63
CA ALA A 12 15.04 -8.56 16.85
C ALA A 12 15.06 -7.71 18.13
N ASP A 13 15.77 -6.57 18.12
CA ASP A 13 15.89 -5.70 19.29
C ASP A 13 14.67 -4.78 19.42
N ASN A 14 14.25 -4.15 18.32
CA ASN A 14 13.07 -3.29 18.28
C ASN A 14 12.56 -3.13 16.85
N TYR A 15 11.59 -3.95 16.49
CA TYR A 15 11.01 -3.97 15.14
C TYR A 15 10.37 -2.63 14.73
N SER A 16 9.73 -1.94 15.68
CA SER A 16 9.11 -0.64 15.45
C SER A 16 10.15 0.44 15.13
N GLN A 17 11.24 0.49 15.91
CA GLN A 17 12.31 1.46 15.69
C GLN A 17 13.10 1.14 14.42
N TRP A 18 13.37 -0.15 14.15
CA TRP A 18 13.97 -0.58 12.88
C TRP A 18 13.22 -0.03 11.66
N TYR A 19 11.88 -0.15 11.67
CA TYR A 19 11.05 0.37 10.60
C TYR A 19 11.18 1.89 10.41
N ASN A 20 11.10 2.64 11.51
CA ASN A 20 11.23 4.09 11.48
C ASN A 20 12.62 4.53 11.00
N ASP A 21 13.67 3.89 11.50
CA ASP A 21 15.04 4.16 11.08
C ASP A 21 15.23 3.90 9.59
N LEU A 22 14.67 2.81 9.10
CA LEU A 22 14.78 2.42 7.69
C LEU A 22 14.08 3.39 6.75
N VAL A 23 12.88 3.84 7.10
CA VAL A 23 12.15 4.85 6.31
C VAL A 23 12.97 6.12 6.12
N VAL A 24 13.61 6.60 7.18
CA VAL A 24 14.41 7.84 7.14
C VAL A 24 15.76 7.61 6.45
N LYS A 25 16.49 6.57 6.84
CA LYS A 25 17.86 6.32 6.34
C LYS A 25 17.91 5.87 4.88
N ALA A 26 16.89 5.18 4.41
CA ALA A 26 16.80 4.80 3.00
C ALA A 26 16.24 5.91 2.07
N ASP A 27 16.13 7.14 2.57
CA ASP A 27 15.61 8.30 1.83
C ASP A 27 14.16 8.14 1.31
N LEU A 28 13.32 7.45 2.06
CA LEU A 28 11.92 7.25 1.65
C LEU A 28 11.01 8.41 2.05
N ALA A 29 11.08 8.84 3.29
CA ALA A 29 10.25 9.90 3.82
C ALA A 29 10.84 10.52 5.09
N GLU A 30 10.36 11.70 5.44
CA GLU A 30 10.68 12.41 6.67
C GLU A 30 9.45 13.12 7.24
N LEU A 31 9.53 13.51 8.50
CA LEU A 31 8.44 14.24 9.16
C LEU A 31 8.37 15.68 8.64
N SER A 32 7.15 16.15 8.38
CA SER A 32 6.89 17.56 8.13
C SER A 32 6.62 18.32 9.46
N PRO A 33 6.59 19.65 9.44
CA PRO A 33 6.17 20.43 10.61
C PRO A 33 4.73 20.15 11.05
N VAL A 34 3.90 19.59 10.16
CA VAL A 34 2.51 19.22 10.46
C VAL A 34 2.47 17.77 10.89
N ARG A 35 2.05 17.53 12.13
CA ARG A 35 1.97 16.18 12.70
C ARG A 35 1.13 15.25 11.83
N GLY A 36 1.68 14.11 11.49
CA GLY A 36 1.00 13.09 10.70
C GLY A 36 0.99 13.33 9.20
N CYS A 37 1.53 14.45 8.73
CA CYS A 37 1.75 14.72 7.33
C CYS A 37 3.24 14.54 7.01
N MET A 38 3.55 13.63 6.12
CA MET A 38 4.94 13.28 5.78
C MET A 38 5.39 13.97 4.50
N ILE A 39 6.69 14.25 4.43
CA ILE A 39 7.38 14.55 3.18
C ILE A 39 7.86 13.22 2.60
N ILE A 40 7.29 12.79 1.49
CA ILE A 40 7.78 11.62 0.76
C ILE A 40 8.90 12.10 -0.15
N LYS A 41 10.12 11.60 0.11
CA LYS A 41 11.32 12.01 -0.63
C LYS A 41 11.37 11.40 -2.03
N PRO A 42 12.18 11.94 -2.96
CA PRO A 42 12.20 11.48 -4.35
C PRO A 42 12.36 9.98 -4.53
N TYR A 43 13.20 9.32 -3.75
CA TYR A 43 13.39 7.87 -3.85
C TYR A 43 12.15 7.08 -3.40
N GLY A 44 11.54 7.49 -2.27
CA GLY A 44 10.28 6.90 -1.81
C GLY A 44 9.14 7.15 -2.79
N TYR A 45 9.06 8.37 -3.33
CA TYR A 45 8.02 8.73 -4.30
C TYR A 45 8.16 7.93 -5.61
N ALA A 46 9.39 7.67 -6.06
CA ALA A 46 9.65 6.86 -7.25
C ALA A 46 9.15 5.41 -7.10
N ILE A 47 9.17 4.84 -5.89
CA ILE A 47 8.54 3.52 -5.63
C ILE A 47 7.02 3.64 -5.76
N TRP A 48 6.43 4.68 -5.17
CA TRP A 48 4.98 4.93 -5.28
C TRP A 48 4.53 5.15 -6.73
N GLU A 49 5.28 5.90 -7.54
CA GLU A 49 5.01 6.09 -8.96
C GLU A 49 4.96 4.75 -9.72
N LYS A 50 5.88 3.83 -9.43
CA LYS A 50 5.85 2.48 -10.04
C LYS A 50 4.64 1.68 -9.60
N MET A 51 4.24 1.75 -8.32
CA MET A 51 3.01 1.15 -7.84
C MET A 51 1.79 1.74 -8.56
N GLN A 52 1.72 3.06 -8.64
CA GLN A 52 0.64 3.80 -9.31
C GLN A 52 0.53 3.42 -10.78
N GLN A 53 1.63 3.45 -11.52
CA GLN A 53 1.65 3.12 -12.95
C GLN A 53 1.14 1.70 -13.20
N GLN A 54 1.57 0.73 -12.40
CA GLN A 54 1.17 -0.66 -12.57
C GLN A 54 -0.29 -0.88 -12.21
N LEU A 55 -0.74 -0.35 -11.08
CA LEU A 55 -2.14 -0.43 -10.67
C LEU A 55 -3.07 0.27 -11.66
N ASP A 56 -2.71 1.46 -12.12
CA ASP A 56 -3.48 2.22 -13.11
C ASP A 56 -3.66 1.43 -14.42
N LYS A 57 -2.60 0.77 -14.87
CA LYS A 57 -2.67 -0.13 -16.03
C LYS A 57 -3.66 -1.28 -15.78
N MET A 58 -3.60 -1.90 -14.61
CA MET A 58 -4.51 -3.01 -14.26
C MET A 58 -5.96 -2.54 -14.16
N PHE A 59 -6.22 -1.36 -13.58
CA PHE A 59 -7.57 -0.78 -13.52
C PHE A 59 -8.13 -0.52 -14.93
N LYS A 60 -7.36 0.06 -15.81
CA LYS A 60 -7.76 0.32 -17.21
C LYS A 60 -8.10 -0.96 -17.98
N GLN A 61 -7.43 -2.08 -17.67
CA GLN A 61 -7.76 -3.37 -18.24
C GLN A 61 -9.15 -3.89 -17.83
N THR A 62 -9.70 -3.41 -16.72
CA THR A 62 -11.07 -3.71 -16.25
C THR A 62 -12.11 -2.69 -16.74
N GLY A 63 -11.74 -1.79 -17.64
CA GLY A 63 -12.62 -0.74 -18.19
C GLY A 63 -12.71 0.53 -17.34
N VAL A 64 -11.97 0.61 -16.23
CA VAL A 64 -11.98 1.78 -15.34
C VAL A 64 -11.25 2.95 -15.99
N GLN A 65 -11.79 4.16 -15.82
CA GLN A 65 -11.21 5.41 -16.30
C GLN A 65 -10.93 6.34 -15.11
N ASN A 66 -9.86 7.13 -15.23
CA ASN A 66 -9.52 8.11 -14.22
C ASN A 66 -10.36 9.38 -14.38
N ALA A 67 -10.80 9.92 -13.25
CA ALA A 67 -11.44 11.22 -13.12
C ALA A 67 -10.78 12.00 -11.99
N TYR A 68 -11.15 13.26 -11.81
CA TYR A 68 -10.73 14.08 -10.69
C TYR A 68 -11.93 14.78 -10.07
N PHE A 69 -12.06 14.67 -8.76
CA PHE A 69 -13.08 15.35 -7.96
C PHE A 69 -12.42 16.32 -6.98
N PRO A 70 -13.10 17.43 -6.62
CA PRO A 70 -12.51 18.46 -5.78
C PRO A 70 -12.07 17.99 -4.40
N LEU A 71 -11.01 18.64 -3.89
CA LEU A 71 -10.49 18.41 -2.53
C LEU A 71 -11.48 18.82 -1.44
N LEU A 72 -12.19 19.92 -1.66
CA LEU A 72 -13.10 20.52 -0.69
C LEU A 72 -14.53 20.06 -0.93
N ILE A 73 -15.16 19.60 0.14
CA ILE A 73 -16.53 19.08 0.13
C ILE A 73 -17.40 19.95 1.04
N PRO A 74 -18.57 20.45 0.60
CA PRO A 74 -19.49 21.16 1.47
C PRO A 74 -19.90 20.31 2.69
N LYS A 75 -19.87 20.89 3.89
CA LYS A 75 -20.23 20.19 5.13
C LYS A 75 -21.64 19.57 5.05
N SER A 76 -22.56 20.23 4.38
CA SER A 76 -23.93 19.75 4.19
C SER A 76 -24.02 18.40 3.48
N PHE A 77 -23.03 18.03 2.65
CA PHE A 77 -23.03 16.73 1.98
C PHE A 77 -22.81 15.58 2.95
N PHE A 78 -22.02 15.79 4.00
CA PHE A 78 -21.82 14.77 5.03
C PHE A 78 -23.10 14.52 5.86
N SER A 79 -23.99 15.47 5.94
CA SER A 79 -25.26 15.31 6.70
C SER A 79 -26.31 14.45 5.97
N ARG A 80 -26.07 14.07 4.70
CA ARG A 80 -27.03 13.31 3.91
C ARG A 80 -26.95 11.80 4.13
N GLU A 81 -25.79 11.29 4.58
CA GLU A 81 -25.57 9.86 4.82
C GLU A 81 -25.04 9.66 6.25
N ALA A 82 -25.94 9.27 7.17
CA ALA A 82 -25.70 9.25 8.61
C ALA A 82 -24.61 8.24 9.05
N GLU A 83 -24.57 7.06 8.43
CA GLU A 83 -23.57 6.04 8.76
C GLU A 83 -22.17 6.47 8.34
N HIS A 84 -22.06 7.10 7.17
CA HIS A 84 -20.81 7.65 6.66
C HIS A 84 -20.28 8.77 7.57
N VAL A 85 -21.18 9.66 8.02
CA VAL A 85 -20.86 10.72 8.98
C VAL A 85 -20.32 10.13 10.28
N ALA A 86 -20.98 9.14 10.84
CA ALA A 86 -20.55 8.50 12.09
C ALA A 86 -19.13 7.92 11.99
N GLY A 87 -18.76 7.39 10.81
CA GLY A 87 -17.42 6.84 10.54
C GLY A 87 -16.31 7.89 10.47
N PHE A 88 -16.57 9.07 9.89
CA PHE A 88 -15.54 10.05 9.55
C PHE A 88 -15.61 11.38 10.31
N ALA A 89 -16.73 11.71 10.97
CA ALA A 89 -16.94 13.02 11.61
C ALA A 89 -15.85 13.42 12.61
N LYS A 90 -15.23 12.45 13.28
CA LYS A 90 -14.20 12.70 14.31
C LYS A 90 -12.80 12.96 13.71
N GLU A 91 -12.61 12.72 12.43
CA GLU A 91 -11.30 12.74 11.76
C GLU A 91 -11.20 13.81 10.67
N CYS A 92 -12.23 14.64 10.49
CA CYS A 92 -12.27 15.66 9.44
C CYS A 92 -11.45 16.89 9.77
N ALA A 93 -10.73 17.39 8.79
CA ALA A 93 -10.17 18.73 8.78
C ALA A 93 -11.19 19.70 8.15
N VAL A 94 -11.48 20.80 8.82
CA VAL A 94 -12.51 21.75 8.42
C VAL A 94 -11.90 23.08 8.02
N VAL A 95 -12.28 23.61 6.85
CA VAL A 95 -11.91 24.93 6.35
C VAL A 95 -13.06 25.90 6.64
N THR A 96 -12.76 26.93 7.41
CA THR A 96 -13.75 27.90 7.91
C THR A 96 -13.62 29.30 7.28
N HIS A 97 -12.44 29.63 6.75
CA HIS A 97 -12.11 30.93 6.18
C HIS A 97 -11.34 30.76 4.87
N TYR A 98 -11.45 31.76 3.99
CA TYR A 98 -10.81 31.71 2.66
C TYR A 98 -9.63 32.70 2.49
N ARG A 99 -9.27 33.46 3.53
CA ARG A 99 -8.22 34.47 3.41
C ARG A 99 -7.49 34.71 4.73
N LEU A 100 -6.22 35.06 4.63
CA LEU A 100 -5.39 35.62 5.67
C LEU A 100 -5.27 37.13 5.46
N ARG A 101 -4.95 37.87 6.53
CA ARG A 101 -4.58 39.29 6.49
C ARG A 101 -3.30 39.50 7.31
N SER A 102 -2.58 40.59 7.05
CA SER A 102 -1.48 41.01 7.91
C SER A 102 -2.01 41.49 9.25
N THR A 103 -1.26 41.25 10.33
CA THR A 103 -1.48 41.89 11.63
C THR A 103 -1.29 43.40 11.54
N GLU A 104 -1.80 44.18 12.51
CA GLU A 104 -1.68 45.64 12.50
C GLU A 104 -0.23 46.15 12.46
N ASP A 105 0.72 45.39 13.04
CA ASP A 105 2.14 45.72 13.01
C ASP A 105 2.86 45.24 11.73
N GLY A 106 2.16 44.54 10.85
CA GLY A 106 2.66 44.02 9.57
C GLY A 106 3.71 42.90 9.66
N LYS A 107 3.94 42.32 10.84
CA LYS A 107 4.99 41.30 11.05
C LYS A 107 4.50 39.88 10.91
N GLU A 108 3.23 39.64 11.13
CA GLU A 108 2.64 38.29 11.08
C GLU A 108 1.38 38.28 10.20
N VAL A 109 0.86 37.07 9.96
CA VAL A 109 -0.42 36.86 9.29
C VAL A 109 -1.40 36.21 10.25
N GLU A 110 -2.65 36.63 10.18
CA GLU A 110 -3.74 36.02 10.93
C GLU A 110 -4.91 35.67 10.02
N VAL A 111 -5.81 34.82 10.50
CA VAL A 111 -7.06 34.53 9.78
C VAL A 111 -7.91 35.82 9.73
N ASP A 112 -8.32 36.23 8.52
CA ASP A 112 -9.21 37.40 8.38
C ASP A 112 -10.61 37.04 8.87
N PRO A 113 -11.10 37.67 9.98
CA PRO A 113 -12.44 37.38 10.52
C PRO A 113 -13.58 37.69 9.55
N ASN A 114 -13.35 38.62 8.60
CA ASN A 114 -14.32 39.01 7.59
C ASN A 114 -14.36 38.07 6.38
N ALA A 115 -13.46 37.07 6.35
CA ALA A 115 -13.36 36.09 5.28
C ALA A 115 -13.93 34.72 5.69
N LYS A 116 -14.84 34.69 6.64
CA LYS A 116 -15.54 33.47 7.06
C LYS A 116 -16.40 32.94 5.89
N LEU A 117 -16.33 31.64 5.66
CA LEU A 117 -17.20 31.00 4.66
C LEU A 117 -18.64 30.95 5.14
N ASP A 118 -19.60 31.13 4.24
CA ASP A 118 -21.02 30.98 4.53
C ASP A 118 -21.36 29.53 4.94
N GLU A 119 -20.71 28.56 4.31
CA GLU A 119 -20.73 27.15 4.68
C GLU A 119 -19.29 26.64 4.84
N GLU A 120 -19.02 25.94 5.93
CA GLU A 120 -17.73 25.30 6.18
C GLU A 120 -17.49 24.17 5.17
N LEU A 121 -16.24 24.03 4.77
CA LEU A 121 -15.81 22.99 3.82
C LEU A 121 -14.96 21.96 4.54
N ILE A 122 -15.09 20.71 4.10
CA ILE A 122 -14.31 19.59 4.62
C ILE A 122 -13.20 19.25 3.62
N ILE A 123 -11.97 19.13 4.10
CA ILE A 123 -10.92 18.48 3.32
C ILE A 123 -11.28 17.01 3.25
N ARG A 124 -11.44 16.46 2.06
CA ARG A 124 -11.95 15.09 1.84
C ARG A 124 -11.21 14.04 2.68
N PRO A 125 -11.90 13.29 3.56
CA PRO A 125 -11.38 12.08 4.17
C PRO A 125 -11.56 10.86 3.26
N THR A 126 -12.52 10.96 2.36
CA THR A 126 -12.90 10.07 1.26
C THR A 126 -13.90 10.85 0.39
N SER A 127 -14.18 10.41 -0.82
CA SER A 127 -14.91 11.24 -1.79
C SER A 127 -16.31 10.75 -2.16
N GLU A 128 -16.87 9.76 -1.46
CA GLU A 128 -18.19 9.21 -1.80
C GLU A 128 -19.26 10.29 -1.93
N THR A 129 -19.33 11.21 -0.97
CA THR A 129 -20.41 12.20 -0.92
C THR A 129 -20.37 13.17 -2.12
N ILE A 130 -19.21 13.70 -2.48
CA ILE A 130 -19.09 14.59 -3.65
C ILE A 130 -19.24 13.84 -4.97
N ILE A 131 -18.76 12.60 -5.03
CA ILE A 131 -18.87 11.76 -6.23
C ILE A 131 -20.34 11.39 -6.48
N TRP A 132 -21.06 10.95 -5.46
CA TRP A 132 -22.48 10.58 -5.60
C TRP A 132 -23.37 11.78 -5.92
N ASN A 133 -23.06 12.95 -5.36
CA ASN A 133 -23.72 14.18 -5.79
C ASN A 133 -23.46 14.51 -7.26
N THR A 134 -22.28 14.18 -7.77
CA THR A 134 -21.92 14.36 -9.18
C THR A 134 -22.60 13.33 -10.09
N TYR A 135 -22.63 12.07 -9.67
CA TYR A 135 -23.25 10.98 -10.45
C TYR A 135 -24.74 11.19 -10.69
N LYS A 136 -25.42 11.88 -9.79
CA LYS A 136 -26.80 12.33 -10.02
C LYS A 136 -26.97 13.08 -11.36
N ASN A 137 -25.95 13.84 -11.76
CA ASN A 137 -25.99 14.60 -13.00
C ASN A 137 -25.50 13.81 -14.22
N TRP A 138 -24.79 12.70 -14.02
CA TRP A 138 -24.23 11.90 -15.10
C TRP A 138 -25.10 10.72 -15.49
N ILE A 139 -25.97 10.26 -14.59
CA ILE A 139 -26.78 9.06 -14.76
C ILE A 139 -28.23 9.47 -14.94
N HIS A 140 -28.80 9.12 -16.10
CA HIS A 140 -30.20 9.40 -16.44
C HIS A 140 -30.92 8.15 -16.93
N SER A 141 -30.22 7.28 -17.65
CA SER A 141 -30.79 6.06 -18.20
C SER A 141 -29.85 4.86 -18.06
N TRP A 142 -30.36 3.66 -18.28
CA TRP A 142 -29.57 2.43 -18.29
C TRP A 142 -28.38 2.46 -19.27
N ARG A 143 -28.42 3.34 -20.27
CA ARG A 143 -27.34 3.52 -21.27
C ARG A 143 -26.11 4.21 -20.70
N ASP A 144 -26.27 4.92 -19.61
CA ASP A 144 -25.19 5.64 -18.92
C ASP A 144 -24.42 4.72 -17.96
N LEU A 145 -24.88 3.48 -17.78
CA LEU A 145 -24.30 2.51 -16.86
C LEU A 145 -23.56 1.38 -17.59
N PRO A 146 -22.51 0.81 -17.02
CA PRO A 146 -21.92 1.20 -15.72
C PRO A 146 -21.05 2.45 -15.82
N ILE A 147 -20.96 3.22 -14.73
CA ILE A 147 -19.90 4.20 -14.54
C ILE A 147 -18.75 3.53 -13.77
N LEU A 148 -17.55 3.58 -14.33
CA LEU A 148 -16.35 2.93 -13.79
C LEU A 148 -15.26 3.99 -13.62
N CYS A 149 -15.27 4.73 -12.52
CA CYS A 149 -14.30 5.79 -12.25
C CYS A 149 -13.32 5.42 -11.15
N ASN A 150 -12.10 5.93 -11.29
CA ASN A 150 -11.05 5.95 -10.28
C ASN A 150 -10.48 7.36 -10.20
N GLN A 151 -10.02 7.79 -9.02
CA GLN A 151 -9.17 8.96 -8.91
C GLN A 151 -7.93 8.66 -8.09
N TRP A 152 -6.81 9.21 -8.53
CA TRP A 152 -5.56 9.28 -7.79
C TRP A 152 -5.50 10.63 -7.08
N CYS A 153 -5.41 10.61 -5.75
CA CYS A 153 -5.45 11.84 -4.97
C CYS A 153 -4.86 11.66 -3.57
N ASN A 154 -4.81 12.76 -2.84
CA ASN A 154 -4.61 12.73 -1.39
C ASN A 154 -5.95 12.78 -0.67
N VAL A 155 -5.95 12.32 0.57
CA VAL A 155 -7.04 12.50 1.54
C VAL A 155 -6.45 12.86 2.90
N MET A 156 -7.28 13.43 3.78
CA MET A 156 -6.87 13.77 5.13
C MET A 156 -7.84 13.20 6.15
N ARG A 157 -7.29 12.41 7.08
CA ARG A 157 -7.98 11.85 8.25
C ARG A 157 -7.17 12.17 9.49
N TRP A 158 -7.67 13.00 10.37
CA TRP A 158 -6.92 13.50 11.51
C TRP A 158 -6.51 12.37 12.47
N GLU A 159 -5.27 11.92 12.37
CA GLU A 159 -4.76 10.75 13.10
C GLU A 159 -3.92 11.19 14.30
N MET A 160 -4.22 10.64 15.46
CA MET A 160 -3.51 10.97 16.70
C MET A 160 -2.27 10.08 16.93
N ARG A 161 -2.25 8.86 16.39
CA ARG A 161 -1.15 7.89 16.55
C ARG A 161 -0.53 7.59 15.19
N THR A 162 0.37 8.44 14.76
CA THR A 162 0.96 8.37 13.42
C THR A 162 2.12 7.38 13.35
N ARG A 163 2.24 6.71 12.19
CA ARG A 163 3.36 5.86 11.82
C ARG A 163 3.64 6.00 10.33
N PRO A 164 4.89 6.23 9.91
CA PRO A 164 5.22 6.46 8.51
C PRO A 164 4.57 5.46 7.55
N PHE A 165 3.93 5.94 6.49
CA PHE A 165 3.17 5.20 5.48
C PHE A 165 1.98 4.37 6.00
N LEU A 166 2.06 3.79 7.18
CA LEU A 166 1.05 2.86 7.72
C LEU A 166 -0.16 3.59 8.28
N ARG A 167 0.08 4.69 8.98
CA ARG A 167 -0.95 5.46 9.67
C ARG A 167 -0.55 6.93 9.73
N THR A 168 -1.03 7.71 8.77
CA THR A 168 -0.72 9.14 8.63
C THR A 168 -2.00 9.95 8.51
N SER A 169 -1.93 11.23 8.87
CA SER A 169 -3.08 12.13 8.75
C SER A 169 -3.38 12.44 7.31
N GLU A 170 -2.36 12.75 6.52
CA GLU A 170 -2.47 12.86 5.06
C GLU A 170 -1.79 11.67 4.40
N PHE A 171 -2.38 11.14 3.35
CA PHE A 171 -1.79 10.08 2.54
C PHE A 171 -2.26 10.15 1.09
N LEU A 172 -1.44 9.60 0.21
CA LEU A 172 -1.77 9.39 -1.18
C LEU A 172 -2.47 8.04 -1.34
N TRP A 173 -3.44 8.00 -2.22
CA TRP A 173 -4.18 6.78 -2.52
C TRP A 173 -4.82 6.83 -3.90
N GLN A 174 -5.48 5.75 -4.27
CA GLN A 174 -6.53 5.75 -5.26
C GLN A 174 -7.85 5.36 -4.60
N GLU A 175 -8.91 5.88 -5.12
CA GLU A 175 -10.27 5.50 -4.78
C GLU A 175 -11.08 5.28 -6.06
N GLY A 176 -11.59 4.06 -6.20
CA GLY A 176 -12.49 3.71 -7.27
C GLY A 176 -13.93 3.82 -6.80
N HIS A 177 -14.79 4.33 -7.67
CA HIS A 177 -16.21 4.49 -7.39
C HIS A 177 -17.00 4.11 -8.62
N THR A 178 -17.81 3.06 -8.54
CA THR A 178 -18.56 2.55 -9.68
C THR A 178 -20.05 2.52 -9.40
N ALA A 179 -20.84 2.72 -10.46
CA ALA A 179 -22.28 2.65 -10.43
C ALA A 179 -22.79 1.66 -11.47
N HIS A 180 -23.75 0.82 -11.08
CA HIS A 180 -24.24 -0.30 -11.88
C HIS A 180 -25.76 -0.35 -11.87
N ALA A 181 -26.32 -0.98 -12.91
CA ALA A 181 -27.77 -1.19 -13.03
C ALA A 181 -28.28 -2.29 -12.07
N THR A 182 -27.48 -3.32 -11.81
CA THR A 182 -27.90 -4.46 -11.00
C THR A 182 -26.99 -4.71 -9.81
N LYS A 183 -27.52 -5.38 -8.81
CA LYS A 183 -26.78 -5.85 -7.63
C LYS A 183 -25.61 -6.76 -8.03
N GLU A 184 -25.91 -7.71 -8.92
CA GLU A 184 -24.96 -8.73 -9.37
C GLU A 184 -23.77 -8.11 -10.09
N GLU A 185 -23.98 -7.10 -10.95
CA GLU A 185 -22.92 -6.37 -11.61
C GLU A 185 -22.01 -5.63 -10.62
N ALA A 186 -22.61 -4.95 -9.64
CA ALA A 186 -21.86 -4.21 -8.63
C ALA A 186 -21.05 -5.15 -7.73
N GLU A 187 -21.66 -6.24 -7.27
CA GLU A 187 -20.97 -7.21 -6.41
C GLU A 187 -19.82 -7.91 -7.15
N ALA A 188 -20.04 -8.29 -8.42
CA ALA A 188 -19.01 -8.84 -9.27
C ALA A 188 -17.84 -7.86 -9.47
N LYS A 189 -18.13 -6.57 -9.64
CA LYS A 189 -17.09 -5.53 -9.76
C LYS A 189 -16.30 -5.37 -8.47
N ALA A 190 -16.95 -5.36 -7.32
CA ALA A 190 -16.25 -5.30 -6.03
C ALA A 190 -15.27 -6.47 -5.85
N GLN A 191 -15.67 -7.68 -6.22
CA GLN A 191 -14.82 -8.87 -6.17
C GLN A 191 -13.72 -8.85 -7.24
N GLU A 192 -13.98 -8.35 -8.44
CA GLU A 192 -12.97 -8.17 -9.48
C GLU A 192 -11.85 -7.25 -9.01
N MET A 193 -12.17 -6.13 -8.39
CA MET A 193 -11.17 -5.18 -7.91
C MET A 193 -10.37 -5.73 -6.72
N LEU A 194 -10.96 -6.55 -5.86
CA LEU A 194 -10.22 -7.29 -4.85
C LEU A 194 -9.17 -8.21 -5.46
N LYS A 195 -9.52 -8.95 -6.52
CA LYS A 195 -8.59 -9.83 -7.25
C LYS A 195 -7.46 -9.03 -7.89
N VAL A 196 -7.75 -7.86 -8.44
CA VAL A 196 -6.72 -6.95 -8.97
C VAL A 196 -5.73 -6.55 -7.89
N TYR A 197 -6.20 -6.20 -6.70
CA TYR A 197 -5.33 -5.88 -5.56
C TYR A 197 -4.48 -7.07 -5.11
N ALA A 198 -5.08 -8.25 -5.01
CA ALA A 198 -4.35 -9.46 -4.65
C ALA A 198 -3.27 -9.80 -5.69
N GLU A 199 -3.61 -9.73 -6.98
CA GLU A 199 -2.66 -9.95 -8.07
C GLU A 199 -1.51 -8.94 -8.04
N PHE A 200 -1.80 -7.66 -7.82
CA PHE A 200 -0.78 -6.63 -7.67
C PHE A 200 0.15 -6.92 -6.49
N ALA A 201 -0.42 -7.22 -5.32
CA ALA A 201 0.37 -7.53 -4.13
C ALA A 201 1.30 -8.73 -4.36
N GLU A 202 0.82 -9.80 -4.96
CA GLU A 202 1.59 -11.02 -5.14
C GLU A 202 2.61 -10.93 -6.29
N LYS A 203 2.19 -10.46 -7.47
CA LYS A 203 3.05 -10.44 -8.67
C LYS A 203 4.04 -9.28 -8.72
N TYR A 204 3.67 -8.12 -8.18
CA TYR A 204 4.50 -6.91 -8.26
C TYR A 204 5.16 -6.56 -6.95
N MET A 205 4.44 -6.59 -5.84
CA MET A 205 5.04 -6.36 -4.53
C MET A 205 5.76 -7.60 -3.97
N GLY A 206 5.47 -8.79 -4.49
CA GLY A 206 5.96 -10.06 -3.91
C GLY A 206 5.40 -10.33 -2.52
N VAL A 207 4.22 -9.81 -2.20
CA VAL A 207 3.58 -9.92 -0.89
C VAL A 207 2.39 -10.88 -0.98
N PRO A 208 2.46 -12.06 -0.35
CA PRO A 208 1.34 -12.97 -0.30
C PRO A 208 0.24 -12.42 0.59
N VAL A 209 -1.01 -12.51 0.15
CA VAL A 209 -2.17 -11.98 0.87
C VAL A 209 -3.27 -13.03 1.03
N LEU A 210 -4.05 -12.90 2.11
CA LEU A 210 -5.30 -13.61 2.28
C LEU A 210 -6.46 -12.71 1.85
N GLN A 211 -7.32 -13.22 0.99
CA GLN A 211 -8.55 -12.56 0.56
C GLN A 211 -9.72 -13.06 1.41
N GLY A 212 -10.62 -12.17 1.79
CA GLY A 212 -11.79 -12.53 2.57
C GLY A 212 -12.80 -11.42 2.73
N VAL A 213 -13.86 -11.71 3.48
CA VAL A 213 -14.93 -10.77 3.82
C VAL A 213 -14.75 -10.31 5.27
N LYS A 214 -14.89 -9.03 5.52
CA LYS A 214 -14.89 -8.44 6.86
C LYS A 214 -16.15 -8.84 7.64
N SER A 215 -16.01 -8.93 8.97
CA SER A 215 -17.15 -8.99 9.87
C SER A 215 -17.99 -7.72 9.79
N GLU A 216 -19.22 -7.77 10.27
CA GLU A 216 -20.12 -6.63 10.24
C GLU A 216 -19.58 -5.41 10.98
N THR A 217 -18.92 -5.61 12.11
CA THR A 217 -18.32 -4.55 12.93
C THR A 217 -17.08 -3.91 12.31
N GLU A 218 -16.40 -4.60 11.40
CA GLU A 218 -15.19 -4.14 10.72
C GLU A 218 -15.44 -3.67 9.27
N ARG A 219 -16.71 -3.61 8.85
CA ARG A 219 -17.10 -3.11 7.51
C ARG A 219 -16.81 -1.61 7.38
N PHE A 220 -16.62 -1.20 6.15
CA PHE A 220 -16.62 0.23 5.80
C PHE A 220 -18.01 0.83 6.06
N ALA A 221 -18.04 2.04 6.61
CA ALA A 221 -19.29 2.74 6.94
C ALA A 221 -20.14 2.97 5.68
N GLY A 222 -21.35 2.44 5.69
CA GLY A 222 -22.28 2.48 4.55
C GLY A 222 -22.18 1.30 3.58
N ALA A 223 -21.28 0.33 3.79
CA ALA A 223 -21.15 -0.86 2.95
C ALA A 223 -22.03 -2.01 3.42
N LEU A 224 -22.59 -2.78 2.48
CA LEU A 224 -23.24 -4.05 2.76
C LEU A 224 -22.23 -5.19 2.94
N ASN A 225 -21.16 -5.19 2.14
CA ASN A 225 -20.03 -6.08 2.28
C ASN A 225 -18.71 -5.32 2.07
N THR A 226 -17.70 -5.69 2.85
CA THR A 226 -16.33 -5.22 2.66
C THR A 226 -15.42 -6.41 2.44
N TYR A 227 -14.80 -6.47 1.28
CA TYR A 227 -13.77 -7.44 0.94
C TYR A 227 -12.39 -6.85 1.24
N THR A 228 -11.46 -7.70 1.64
CA THR A 228 -10.12 -7.27 2.08
C THR A 228 -9.03 -8.19 1.58
N ILE A 229 -7.84 -7.64 1.39
CA ILE A 229 -6.59 -8.38 1.34
C ILE A 229 -5.79 -8.12 2.60
N GLU A 230 -5.38 -9.18 3.29
CA GLU A 230 -4.63 -9.12 4.54
C GLU A 230 -3.23 -9.72 4.34
N ALA A 231 -2.21 -8.92 4.63
CA ALA A 231 -0.81 -9.35 4.59
C ALA A 231 -0.27 -9.62 6.00
N MET A 232 0.71 -10.53 6.11
CA MET A 232 1.43 -10.78 7.35
C MET A 232 2.79 -10.10 7.32
N MET A 233 3.07 -9.26 8.32
CA MET A 233 4.36 -8.61 8.50
C MET A 233 5.34 -9.56 9.20
N GLN A 234 6.65 -9.25 9.19
CA GLN A 234 7.68 -10.13 9.75
C GLN A 234 7.58 -10.32 11.28
N ASP A 235 6.84 -9.46 11.98
CA ASP A 235 6.52 -9.62 13.41
C ASP A 235 5.22 -10.40 13.64
N GLY A 236 4.67 -11.02 12.61
CA GLY A 236 3.45 -11.81 12.67
C GLY A 236 2.15 -11.01 12.78
N LYS A 237 2.21 -9.67 12.73
CA LYS A 237 1.00 -8.84 12.72
C LYS A 237 0.38 -8.75 11.34
N ALA A 238 -0.95 -8.59 11.32
CA ALA A 238 -1.69 -8.34 10.11
C ALA A 238 -1.60 -6.88 9.67
N LEU A 239 -1.59 -6.67 8.36
CA LEU A 239 -1.81 -5.38 7.75
C LEU A 239 -2.89 -5.48 6.68
N GLN A 240 -3.99 -4.75 6.86
CA GLN A 240 -5.00 -4.56 5.83
C GLN A 240 -4.36 -3.77 4.68
N SER A 241 -4.19 -4.43 3.56
CA SER A 241 -3.41 -3.90 2.43
C SER A 241 -4.26 -3.37 1.28
N GLY A 242 -5.56 -3.59 1.32
CA GLY A 242 -6.53 -3.06 0.35
C GLY A 242 -7.93 -3.55 0.67
N THR A 243 -8.93 -2.74 0.32
CA THR A 243 -10.34 -3.07 0.51
C THR A 243 -11.16 -2.76 -0.72
N SER A 244 -12.21 -3.55 -0.90
CA SER A 244 -13.21 -3.36 -1.94
C SER A 244 -14.59 -3.53 -1.33
N HIS A 245 -15.45 -2.53 -1.52
CA HIS A 245 -16.73 -2.43 -0.85
C HIS A 245 -17.89 -2.59 -1.84
N PHE A 246 -18.81 -3.46 -1.51
CA PHE A 246 -20.14 -3.47 -2.10
C PHE A 246 -21.05 -2.56 -1.25
N LEU A 247 -21.38 -1.39 -1.78
CA LEU A 247 -22.11 -0.35 -1.06
C LEU A 247 -23.63 -0.49 -1.15
N GLY A 248 -24.12 -1.41 -1.98
CA GLY A 248 -25.55 -1.54 -2.22
C GLY A 248 -26.12 -0.29 -2.88
N GLN A 249 -27.24 0.21 -2.35
CA GLN A 249 -27.95 1.40 -2.83
C GLN A 249 -27.95 2.56 -1.81
N ASN A 250 -27.17 2.46 -0.73
CA ASN A 250 -27.22 3.44 0.37
C ASN A 250 -26.87 4.84 -0.11
N PHE A 251 -25.76 5.01 -0.81
CA PHE A 251 -25.35 6.31 -1.36
C PHE A 251 -26.27 6.78 -2.49
N ALA A 252 -26.74 5.87 -3.33
CA ALA A 252 -27.67 6.20 -4.40
C ALA A 252 -28.98 6.78 -3.83
N LYS A 253 -29.50 6.21 -2.77
CA LYS A 253 -30.71 6.72 -2.08
C LYS A 253 -30.47 8.04 -1.37
N SER A 254 -29.35 8.17 -0.67
CA SER A 254 -28.98 9.41 0.07
C SER A 254 -28.78 10.62 -0.85
N PHE A 255 -28.28 10.40 -2.06
CA PHE A 255 -28.03 11.44 -3.08
C PHE A 255 -29.07 11.46 -4.20
N ASP A 256 -30.09 10.60 -4.14
CA ASP A 256 -31.17 10.48 -5.12
C ASP A 256 -30.63 10.22 -6.54
N VAL A 257 -29.76 9.21 -6.67
CA VAL A 257 -29.15 8.80 -7.94
C VAL A 257 -29.94 7.65 -8.54
N THR A 258 -30.80 7.98 -9.48
CA THR A 258 -31.67 7.05 -10.19
C THR A 258 -31.38 7.04 -11.67
N TYR A 259 -31.78 5.96 -12.34
CA TYR A 259 -31.73 5.83 -13.78
C TYR A 259 -33.07 5.28 -14.30
N LEU A 260 -33.41 5.59 -15.53
CA LEU A 260 -34.54 4.96 -16.20
C LEU A 260 -34.07 3.62 -16.78
N ASN A 261 -34.73 2.53 -16.33
CA ASN A 261 -34.51 1.19 -16.85
C ASN A 261 -35.06 1.02 -18.29
N LYS A 262 -34.94 -0.17 -18.86
CA LYS A 262 -35.38 -0.46 -20.24
C LYS A 262 -36.90 -0.29 -20.44
N GLU A 263 -37.66 -0.36 -19.36
CA GLU A 263 -39.10 -0.17 -19.30
C GLU A 263 -39.51 1.28 -18.95
N ASN A 264 -38.56 2.23 -18.96
CA ASN A 264 -38.73 3.65 -18.55
C ASN A 264 -39.23 3.83 -17.11
N LYS A 265 -38.86 2.90 -16.20
CA LYS A 265 -39.15 3.03 -14.78
C LYS A 265 -37.88 3.51 -14.04
N PRO A 266 -38.02 4.43 -13.06
CA PRO A 266 -36.88 4.88 -12.27
C PRO A 266 -36.46 3.78 -11.28
N GLU A 267 -35.15 3.55 -11.21
CA GLU A 267 -34.51 2.63 -10.27
C GLU A 267 -33.26 3.28 -9.68
N TYR A 268 -32.96 2.98 -8.42
CA TYR A 268 -31.68 3.37 -7.81
C TYR A 268 -30.54 2.50 -8.33
N VAL A 269 -29.38 3.12 -8.58
CA VAL A 269 -28.16 2.40 -8.99
C VAL A 269 -27.54 1.64 -7.82
N TRP A 270 -26.75 0.65 -8.16
CA TRP A 270 -25.94 -0.13 -7.23
C TRP A 270 -24.49 0.35 -7.27
N ALA A 271 -23.84 0.40 -6.11
CA ALA A 271 -22.56 1.10 -5.93
C ALA A 271 -21.45 0.19 -5.44
N THR A 272 -20.22 0.48 -5.87
CA THR A 272 -18.99 -0.02 -5.25
C THR A 272 -18.04 1.12 -4.96
N SER A 273 -17.17 0.92 -3.97
CA SER A 273 -15.94 1.69 -3.81
C SER A 273 -14.78 0.77 -3.42
N TRP A 274 -13.57 1.14 -3.81
CA TRP A 274 -12.38 0.31 -3.56
C TRP A 274 -11.13 1.19 -3.55
N GLY A 275 -10.17 0.85 -2.68
CA GLY A 275 -9.00 1.70 -2.47
C GLY A 275 -7.79 0.98 -1.91
N VAL A 276 -6.62 1.47 -2.35
CA VAL A 276 -5.31 1.23 -1.75
C VAL A 276 -4.55 2.54 -1.62
N SER A 277 -3.65 2.60 -0.66
CA SER A 277 -2.92 3.82 -0.32
C SER A 277 -1.42 3.59 -0.26
N THR A 278 -0.68 4.65 0.05
CA THR A 278 0.75 4.59 0.40
C THR A 278 1.05 3.66 1.58
N ARG A 279 0.04 3.12 2.27
CA ARG A 279 0.20 2.00 3.22
C ARG A 279 0.89 0.80 2.58
N LEU A 280 0.71 0.57 1.28
CA LEU A 280 1.42 -0.47 0.53
C LEU A 280 2.94 -0.30 0.57
N MET A 281 3.46 0.92 0.68
CA MET A 281 4.88 1.19 0.92
C MET A 281 5.33 0.57 2.26
N GLY A 282 4.52 0.75 3.30
CA GLY A 282 4.77 0.15 4.61
C GLY A 282 4.76 -1.38 4.57
N ALA A 283 3.79 -1.97 3.88
CA ALA A 283 3.73 -3.41 3.66
C ALA A 283 4.98 -3.95 2.97
N LEU A 284 5.41 -3.30 1.90
CA LEU A 284 6.61 -3.67 1.14
C LEU A 284 7.86 -3.70 2.03
N ILE A 285 8.04 -2.65 2.84
CA ILE A 285 9.18 -2.53 3.77
C ILE A 285 9.12 -3.64 4.82
N MET A 286 7.96 -3.81 5.47
CA MET A 286 7.80 -4.72 6.60
C MET A 286 7.83 -6.20 6.21
N VAL A 287 7.52 -6.54 4.97
CA VAL A 287 7.53 -7.93 4.51
C VAL A 287 8.92 -8.37 4.06
N HIS A 288 9.68 -7.51 3.37
CA HIS A 288 10.88 -7.92 2.67
C HIS A 288 12.19 -7.42 3.27
N SER A 289 12.20 -6.26 3.90
CA SER A 289 13.43 -5.60 4.33
C SER A 289 14.11 -6.32 5.49
N ASP A 290 15.41 -6.12 5.61
CA ASP A 290 16.25 -6.79 6.60
C ASP A 290 17.05 -5.79 7.48
N ASP A 291 18.01 -6.29 8.24
CA ASP A 291 18.84 -5.46 9.12
C ASP A 291 19.93 -4.67 8.38
N ASN A 292 20.06 -4.86 7.06
CA ASN A 292 20.99 -4.10 6.20
C ASN A 292 20.27 -3.00 5.40
N GLY A 293 18.94 -3.04 5.32
CA GLY A 293 18.17 -2.04 4.59
C GLY A 293 16.93 -2.58 3.89
N LEU A 294 16.47 -1.84 2.89
CA LEU A 294 15.37 -2.27 2.03
C LEU A 294 15.74 -3.51 1.22
N VAL A 295 14.76 -4.33 0.97
CA VAL A 295 14.79 -5.38 -0.07
C VAL A 295 13.61 -5.11 -0.99
N LEU A 296 13.86 -4.58 -2.17
CA LEU A 296 12.81 -4.19 -3.10
C LEU A 296 12.56 -5.28 -4.15
N PRO A 297 11.29 -5.58 -4.44
CA PRO A 297 10.95 -6.39 -5.60
C PRO A 297 11.44 -5.68 -6.86
N PRO A 298 12.15 -6.35 -7.77
CA PRO A 298 12.66 -5.73 -8.99
C PRO A 298 11.60 -4.98 -9.80
N LYS A 299 10.37 -5.47 -9.85
CA LYS A 299 9.27 -4.84 -10.60
C LYS A 299 8.85 -3.46 -10.06
N LEU A 300 9.17 -3.15 -8.80
CA LEU A 300 8.86 -1.88 -8.16
C LEU A 300 10.09 -1.07 -7.77
N ALA A 301 11.31 -1.58 -7.99
CA ALA A 301 12.53 -0.87 -7.67
C ALA A 301 12.76 0.30 -8.64
N PRO A 302 12.98 1.53 -8.14
CA PRO A 302 13.32 2.68 -8.99
C PRO A 302 14.62 2.48 -9.76
N ILE A 303 15.59 1.84 -9.11
CA ILE A 303 16.86 1.41 -9.68
C ILE A 303 16.88 -0.11 -9.57
N GLN A 304 16.83 -0.81 -10.70
CA GLN A 304 16.88 -2.27 -10.71
C GLN A 304 18.32 -2.79 -10.70
N VAL A 305 19.21 -2.08 -11.37
CA VAL A 305 20.62 -2.41 -11.46
C VAL A 305 21.46 -1.15 -11.19
N VAL A 306 22.37 -1.24 -10.26
CA VAL A 306 23.41 -0.23 -10.09
C VAL A 306 24.75 -0.78 -10.53
N ILE A 307 25.52 0.02 -11.27
CA ILE A 307 26.84 -0.33 -11.74
C ILE A 307 27.85 0.66 -11.17
N VAL A 308 28.86 0.16 -10.46
CA VAL A 308 29.87 0.96 -9.80
C VAL A 308 31.25 0.62 -10.35
N PRO A 309 31.92 1.55 -11.04
CA PRO A 309 33.32 1.38 -11.44
C PRO A 309 34.23 1.51 -10.21
N ILE A 310 35.30 0.70 -10.18
CA ILE A 310 36.38 0.77 -9.17
C ILE A 310 37.68 1.11 -9.90
N ASN A 311 37.98 2.39 -9.98
CA ASN A 311 39.07 2.89 -10.81
C ASN A 311 40.18 3.55 -10.01
N LYS A 312 41.42 3.54 -10.60
CA LYS A 312 42.57 4.25 -10.17
C LYS A 312 42.94 5.37 -11.18
N GLY A 313 42.17 6.45 -11.15
CA GLY A 313 42.33 7.58 -12.06
C GLY A 313 41.38 7.57 -13.25
N GLU A 314 41.43 8.66 -14.02
CA GLU A 314 40.48 8.96 -15.10
C GLU A 314 40.64 8.04 -16.32
N GLU A 315 41.86 7.68 -16.67
CA GLU A 315 42.12 6.80 -17.81
C GLU A 315 41.52 5.41 -17.63
N GLN A 316 41.71 4.82 -16.44
CA GLN A 316 41.10 3.51 -16.13
C GLN A 316 39.55 3.60 -16.07
N LEU A 317 39.04 4.72 -15.54
CA LEU A 317 37.62 4.98 -15.54
C LEU A 317 37.03 5.00 -16.97
N ALA A 318 37.71 5.70 -17.87
CA ALA A 318 37.32 5.77 -19.28
C ALA A 318 37.27 4.38 -19.95
N GLN A 319 38.30 3.54 -19.68
CA GLN A 319 38.38 2.17 -20.19
C GLN A 319 37.22 1.29 -19.62
N ILE A 320 36.96 1.36 -18.33
CA ILE A 320 35.88 0.65 -17.66
C ILE A 320 34.54 1.11 -18.23
N THR A 321 34.34 2.42 -18.36
CA THR A 321 33.07 2.99 -18.91
C THR A 321 32.85 2.54 -20.34
N ALA A 322 33.87 2.57 -21.18
CA ALA A 322 33.77 2.09 -22.58
C ALA A 322 33.38 0.60 -22.64
N LYS A 323 33.91 -0.21 -21.75
CA LYS A 323 33.58 -1.65 -21.65
C LYS A 323 32.13 -1.88 -21.19
N LEU A 324 31.66 -1.08 -20.24
CA LEU A 324 30.31 -1.22 -19.62
C LEU A 324 29.19 -0.58 -20.44
N GLN A 325 29.48 0.44 -21.27
CA GLN A 325 28.45 1.20 -21.99
C GLN A 325 27.51 0.33 -22.83
N PRO A 326 28.00 -0.66 -23.62
CA PRO A 326 27.10 -1.54 -24.38
C PRO A 326 26.17 -2.37 -23.49
N VAL A 327 26.64 -2.79 -22.31
CA VAL A 327 25.80 -3.52 -21.34
C VAL A 327 24.72 -2.62 -20.75
N ILE A 328 25.07 -1.39 -20.40
CA ILE A 328 24.12 -0.37 -19.91
C ILE A 328 23.02 -0.13 -20.94
N ASP A 329 23.42 0.05 -22.19
CA ASP A 329 22.48 0.34 -23.29
C ASP A 329 21.54 -0.85 -23.55
N GLN A 330 22.07 -2.07 -23.61
CA GLN A 330 21.26 -3.27 -23.78
C GLN A 330 20.28 -3.51 -22.62
N LEU A 331 20.71 -3.30 -21.37
CA LEU A 331 19.83 -3.40 -20.22
C LEU A 331 18.68 -2.38 -20.28
N ARG A 332 18.98 -1.14 -20.70
CA ARG A 332 17.96 -0.08 -20.88
C ARG A 332 17.00 -0.40 -22.01
N GLU A 333 17.47 -0.94 -23.13
CA GLU A 333 16.63 -1.41 -24.24
C GLU A 333 15.65 -2.51 -23.82
N LEU A 334 16.04 -3.34 -22.85
CA LEU A 334 15.15 -4.33 -22.22
C LEU A 334 14.18 -3.71 -21.20
N GLY A 335 14.17 -2.39 -21.03
CA GLY A 335 13.32 -1.69 -20.05
C GLY A 335 13.82 -1.79 -18.61
N ILE A 336 15.06 -2.22 -18.39
CA ILE A 336 15.67 -2.31 -17.05
C ILE A 336 16.25 -0.94 -16.67
N THR A 337 15.89 -0.44 -15.50
CA THR A 337 16.43 0.82 -14.97
C THR A 337 17.82 0.64 -14.42
N VAL A 338 18.80 1.29 -15.06
CA VAL A 338 20.23 1.19 -14.70
C VAL A 338 20.74 2.53 -14.20
N LYS A 339 21.37 2.52 -13.02
CA LYS A 339 22.16 3.61 -12.49
C LYS A 339 23.64 3.28 -12.66
N TYR A 340 24.35 4.04 -13.48
CA TYR A 340 25.81 4.04 -13.52
C TYR A 340 26.31 5.11 -12.55
N ASP A 341 27.09 4.73 -11.52
CA ASP A 341 27.57 5.64 -10.49
C ASP A 341 29.10 5.75 -10.52
N ASP A 342 29.56 6.64 -11.36
CA ASP A 342 30.97 7.01 -11.51
C ASP A 342 31.37 8.25 -10.67
N ASN A 343 30.49 8.75 -9.80
CA ASN A 343 30.71 9.94 -8.99
C ASN A 343 32.00 9.79 -8.14
N PRO A 344 33.04 10.62 -8.35
CA PRO A 344 34.30 10.50 -7.65
C PRO A 344 34.26 10.97 -6.17
N ALA A 345 33.21 11.71 -5.80
CA ALA A 345 33.04 12.22 -4.43
C ALA A 345 32.79 11.13 -3.39
N LYS A 346 32.34 9.95 -3.82
CA LYS A 346 32.03 8.82 -2.94
C LYS A 346 32.90 7.60 -3.28
N ARG A 347 33.49 6.99 -2.25
CA ARG A 347 34.25 5.75 -2.42
C ARG A 347 33.36 4.57 -2.73
N PRO A 348 33.83 3.53 -3.47
CA PRO A 348 33.05 2.36 -3.80
C PRO A 348 32.37 1.69 -2.61
N GLY A 349 33.05 1.51 -1.49
CA GLY A 349 32.47 0.91 -0.27
C GLY A 349 31.31 1.71 0.33
N PHE A 350 31.31 3.05 0.18
CA PHE A 350 30.17 3.87 0.58
C PHE A 350 28.98 3.66 -0.39
N LYS A 351 29.24 3.66 -1.69
CA LYS A 351 28.22 3.41 -2.72
C LYS A 351 27.56 2.04 -2.53
N PHE A 352 28.35 1.01 -2.25
CA PHE A 352 27.83 -0.33 -1.97
C PHE A 352 26.87 -0.35 -0.78
N ALA A 353 27.27 0.30 0.33
CA ALA A 353 26.42 0.38 1.51
C ALA A 353 25.16 1.21 1.29
N ASP A 354 25.22 2.30 0.54
CA ASP A 354 24.08 3.16 0.21
C ASP A 354 23.05 2.44 -0.66
N TYR A 355 23.49 1.76 -1.72
CA TYR A 355 22.60 1.01 -2.59
C TYR A 355 22.06 -0.27 -1.96
N GLU A 356 22.81 -0.90 -1.04
CA GLU A 356 22.31 -2.00 -0.20
C GLU A 356 21.21 -1.52 0.73
N LEU A 357 21.40 -0.38 1.39
CA LEU A 357 20.39 0.25 2.26
C LEU A 357 19.12 0.64 1.46
N LYS A 358 19.28 1.12 0.25
CA LYS A 358 18.18 1.48 -0.66
C LYS A 358 17.50 0.28 -1.33
N GLY A 359 18.02 -0.91 -1.12
CA GLY A 359 17.40 -2.15 -1.60
C GLY A 359 17.48 -2.36 -3.12
N VAL A 360 18.49 -1.78 -3.78
CA VAL A 360 18.71 -2.00 -5.21
C VAL A 360 18.92 -3.49 -5.49
N PRO A 361 18.09 -4.13 -6.34
CA PRO A 361 18.08 -5.59 -6.49
C PRO A 361 19.42 -6.21 -6.93
N VAL A 362 20.07 -5.59 -7.90
CA VAL A 362 21.34 -6.08 -8.46
C VAL A 362 22.38 -4.99 -8.47
N ARG A 363 23.59 -5.30 -7.99
CA ARG A 363 24.76 -4.46 -8.09
C ARG A 363 25.83 -5.15 -8.93
N LEU A 364 26.33 -4.43 -9.91
CA LEU A 364 27.52 -4.79 -10.68
C LEU A 364 28.69 -3.90 -10.26
N ALA A 365 29.89 -4.48 -10.19
CA ALA A 365 31.10 -3.73 -9.97
C ALA A 365 32.23 -4.25 -10.88
N MET A 366 32.99 -3.31 -11.47
CA MET A 366 34.13 -3.63 -12.33
C MET A 366 35.32 -2.82 -11.90
N GLY A 367 36.42 -3.50 -11.62
CA GLY A 367 37.73 -2.90 -11.35
C GLY A 367 38.72 -3.17 -12.47
N GLY A 368 39.98 -2.69 -12.30
CA GLY A 368 41.04 -2.91 -13.29
C GLY A 368 41.35 -4.39 -13.53
N ARG A 369 41.33 -5.23 -12.50
CA ARG A 369 41.53 -6.68 -12.64
C ARG A 369 40.39 -7.36 -13.41
N ASP A 370 39.18 -6.90 -13.18
CA ASP A 370 37.99 -7.42 -13.91
C ASP A 370 38.07 -7.07 -15.39
N LEU A 371 38.50 -5.84 -15.69
CA LEU A 371 38.70 -5.38 -17.06
C LEU A 371 39.76 -6.25 -17.80
N GLU A 372 40.88 -6.57 -17.13
CA GLU A 372 41.95 -7.41 -17.68
C GLU A 372 41.52 -8.86 -17.88
N ASN A 373 40.73 -9.41 -16.96
CA ASN A 373 40.31 -10.80 -16.96
C ASN A 373 38.97 -11.07 -17.65
N ASN A 374 38.31 -10.05 -18.22
CA ASN A 374 36.98 -10.10 -18.79
C ASN A 374 35.94 -10.67 -17.80
N THR A 375 35.98 -10.19 -16.55
CA THR A 375 35.07 -10.56 -15.46
C THR A 375 34.32 -9.34 -14.93
N ILE A 376 33.31 -9.58 -14.09
CA ILE A 376 32.57 -8.55 -13.37
C ILE A 376 32.02 -9.14 -12.06
N GLU A 377 32.05 -8.36 -10.99
CA GLU A 377 31.36 -8.76 -9.75
C GLU A 377 29.88 -8.48 -9.88
N ILE A 378 29.04 -9.46 -9.57
CA ILE A 378 27.60 -9.35 -9.46
C ILE A 378 27.16 -9.70 -8.03
N MET A 379 26.27 -8.89 -7.46
CA MET A 379 25.67 -9.10 -6.14
C MET A 379 24.16 -9.00 -6.24
N ARG A 380 23.47 -9.93 -5.60
CA ARG A 380 22.01 -9.90 -5.43
C ARG A 380 21.63 -9.42 -4.02
N ARG A 381 20.65 -8.53 -3.94
CA ARG A 381 20.28 -7.90 -2.67
C ARG A 381 19.50 -8.81 -1.72
N ASP A 382 18.67 -9.69 -2.22
CA ASP A 382 17.78 -10.54 -1.42
C ASP A 382 18.50 -11.59 -0.57
N THR A 383 19.65 -12.10 -1.03
CA THR A 383 20.48 -13.09 -0.32
C THR A 383 21.83 -12.52 0.14
N LEU A 384 22.23 -11.35 -0.34
CA LEU A 384 23.55 -10.74 -0.16
C LEU A 384 24.70 -11.55 -0.77
N GLU A 385 24.39 -12.53 -1.58
CA GLU A 385 25.39 -13.31 -2.30
C GLU A 385 26.06 -12.48 -3.39
N LYS A 386 27.35 -12.63 -3.50
CA LYS A 386 28.18 -12.01 -4.54
C LYS A 386 29.13 -13.01 -5.16
N GLU A 387 29.36 -12.86 -6.43
CA GLU A 387 30.25 -13.72 -7.21
C GLU A 387 30.98 -12.89 -8.28
N ASN A 388 32.13 -13.39 -8.70
CA ASN A 388 32.85 -12.84 -9.86
C ASN A 388 32.57 -13.76 -11.04
N VAL A 389 31.99 -13.22 -12.09
CA VAL A 389 31.50 -13.99 -13.24
C VAL A 389 32.10 -13.49 -14.54
N SER A 390 32.02 -14.29 -15.61
CA SER A 390 32.38 -13.84 -16.95
C SER A 390 31.57 -12.61 -17.32
N PHE A 391 32.22 -11.63 -17.93
CA PHE A 391 31.56 -10.46 -18.51
C PHE A 391 30.69 -10.83 -19.70
N ASP A 392 31.07 -11.88 -20.43
CA ASP A 392 30.27 -12.36 -21.56
C ASP A 392 28.95 -12.96 -21.05
N GLY A 393 27.83 -12.54 -21.65
CA GLY A 393 26.49 -12.98 -21.25
C GLY A 393 25.95 -12.30 -20.00
N ILE A 394 26.59 -11.21 -19.51
CA ILE A 394 26.16 -10.53 -18.27
C ILE A 394 24.76 -9.94 -18.38
N VAL A 395 24.31 -9.49 -19.55
CA VAL A 395 22.96 -8.93 -19.75
C VAL A 395 21.89 -9.97 -19.45
N GLU A 396 21.99 -11.16 -20.03
CA GLU A 396 21.06 -12.26 -19.78
C GLU A 396 21.10 -12.71 -18.31
N ARG A 397 22.32 -12.79 -17.73
CA ARG A 397 22.46 -13.16 -16.32
C ARG A 397 21.78 -12.16 -15.38
N VAL A 398 21.90 -10.87 -15.65
CA VAL A 398 21.19 -9.82 -14.88
C VAL A 398 19.68 -9.94 -15.00
N LYS A 399 19.19 -10.13 -16.23
CA LYS A 399 17.76 -10.32 -16.49
C LYS A 399 17.21 -11.53 -15.72
N ASP A 400 17.86 -12.69 -15.84
CA ASP A 400 17.45 -13.90 -15.14
C ASP A 400 17.52 -13.73 -13.61
N MET A 401 18.53 -13.02 -13.11
CA MET A 401 18.67 -12.73 -11.68
C MET A 401 17.54 -11.83 -11.16
N LEU A 402 17.12 -10.82 -11.92
CA LEU A 402 15.98 -9.97 -11.54
C LEU A 402 14.69 -10.78 -11.46
N GLU A 403 14.46 -11.69 -12.39
CA GLU A 403 13.29 -12.57 -12.35
C GLU A 403 13.34 -13.55 -11.17
N ASP A 404 14.51 -14.11 -10.89
CA ASP A 404 14.71 -15.01 -9.75
C ASP A 404 14.55 -14.28 -8.40
N ILE A 405 15.06 -13.06 -8.26
CA ILE A 405 14.85 -12.24 -7.05
C ILE A 405 13.37 -11.97 -6.83
N GLN A 406 12.63 -11.58 -7.87
CA GLN A 406 11.18 -11.32 -7.78
C GLN A 406 10.42 -12.55 -7.26
N LYS A 407 10.76 -13.73 -7.75
CA LYS A 407 10.18 -15.00 -7.32
C LYS A 407 10.62 -15.37 -5.90
N ASN A 408 11.91 -15.26 -5.61
CA ASN A 408 12.47 -15.67 -4.32
C ASN A 408 11.88 -14.88 -3.14
N ILE A 409 11.74 -13.56 -3.24
CA ILE A 409 11.17 -12.75 -2.16
C ILE A 409 9.69 -13.10 -1.91
N PHE A 410 8.92 -13.41 -2.95
CA PHE A 410 7.54 -13.88 -2.82
C PHE A 410 7.47 -15.23 -2.12
N GLU A 411 8.25 -16.21 -2.58
CA GLU A 411 8.27 -17.56 -2.01
C GLU A 411 8.71 -17.54 -0.54
N LYS A 412 9.71 -16.73 -0.20
CA LYS A 412 10.17 -16.55 1.18
C LYS A 412 9.08 -15.96 2.07
N ALA A 413 8.39 -14.93 1.60
CA ALA A 413 7.30 -14.30 2.35
C ALA A 413 6.10 -15.26 2.50
N ARG A 414 5.78 -16.03 1.44
CA ARG A 414 4.72 -17.05 1.46
C ARG A 414 5.03 -18.16 2.46
N ALA A 415 6.24 -18.71 2.43
CA ALA A 415 6.67 -19.73 3.37
C ALA A 415 6.61 -19.24 4.83
N TYR A 416 7.00 -17.99 5.07
CA TYR A 416 6.88 -17.39 6.40
C TYR A 416 5.42 -17.30 6.85
N ARG A 417 4.53 -16.75 6.01
CA ARG A 417 3.10 -16.66 6.32
C ARG A 417 2.50 -18.03 6.61
N ASP A 418 2.74 -18.98 5.73
CA ASP A 418 2.14 -20.33 5.83
C ASP A 418 2.59 -21.05 7.10
N ALA A 419 3.83 -20.84 7.54
CA ALA A 419 4.35 -21.36 8.80
C ALA A 419 3.78 -20.68 10.05
N HIS A 420 3.11 -19.52 9.90
CA HIS A 420 2.55 -18.74 11.00
C HIS A 420 1.01 -18.61 10.92
N VAL A 421 0.37 -19.47 10.17
CA VAL A 421 -1.09 -19.67 10.22
C VAL A 421 -1.37 -20.87 11.11
N TYR A 422 -2.15 -20.67 12.15
CA TYR A 422 -2.42 -21.67 13.18
C TYR A 422 -3.92 -21.92 13.30
N GLU A 423 -4.33 -23.17 13.36
CA GLU A 423 -5.68 -23.55 13.78
C GLU A 423 -5.74 -23.51 15.31
N CYS A 424 -6.75 -22.84 15.87
CA CYS A 424 -6.90 -22.73 17.31
C CYS A 424 -8.36 -22.48 17.69
N ASP A 425 -8.94 -23.42 18.43
CA ASP A 425 -10.29 -23.32 18.98
C ASP A 425 -10.30 -23.43 20.53
N ASN A 426 -9.15 -23.20 21.17
CA ASN A 426 -9.02 -23.05 22.62
C ASN A 426 -8.66 -21.61 22.96
N TYR A 427 -9.54 -20.93 23.71
CA TYR A 427 -9.38 -19.51 23.98
C TYR A 427 -8.19 -19.16 24.87
N GLU A 428 -7.88 -19.99 25.88
CA GLU A 428 -6.72 -19.76 26.76
C GLU A 428 -5.41 -19.95 26.00
N GLU A 429 -5.33 -20.98 25.16
CA GLU A 429 -4.19 -21.20 24.27
C GLU A 429 -4.04 -20.03 23.28
N PHE A 430 -5.13 -19.58 22.68
CA PHE A 430 -5.15 -18.43 21.75
C PHE A 430 -4.60 -17.17 22.42
N LYS A 431 -5.07 -16.83 23.63
CA LYS A 431 -4.62 -15.62 24.36
C LYS A 431 -3.11 -15.60 24.59
N GLU A 432 -2.50 -16.76 24.86
CA GLU A 432 -1.06 -16.84 25.04
C GLU A 432 -0.29 -16.76 23.71
N ARG A 433 -0.74 -17.50 22.71
CA ARG A 433 -0.04 -17.59 21.43
C ARG A 433 -0.10 -16.31 20.60
N VAL A 434 -1.23 -15.59 20.61
CA VAL A 434 -1.44 -14.37 19.81
C VAL A 434 -0.51 -13.22 20.22
N LYS A 435 0.05 -13.27 21.44
CA LYS A 435 1.06 -12.31 21.90
C LYS A 435 2.33 -12.33 21.03
N ASN A 436 2.65 -13.48 20.47
CA ASN A 436 3.82 -13.69 19.62
C ASN A 436 3.56 -13.45 18.12
N GLY A 437 2.37 -12.98 17.77
CA GLY A 437 1.95 -12.80 16.39
C GLY A 437 1.46 -14.09 15.73
N GLY A 438 1.12 -14.00 14.46
CA GLY A 438 0.55 -15.07 13.66
C GLY A 438 -0.93 -14.85 13.31
N PHE A 439 -1.40 -15.61 12.35
CA PHE A 439 -2.79 -15.65 11.93
C PHE A 439 -3.44 -16.89 12.55
N PHE A 440 -4.53 -16.68 13.27
CA PHE A 440 -5.25 -17.77 13.95
C PHE A 440 -6.56 -18.03 13.22
N LEU A 441 -6.69 -19.23 12.67
CA LEU A 441 -7.91 -19.71 12.04
C LEU A 441 -8.78 -20.36 13.10
N CYS A 442 -9.86 -19.66 13.48
CA CYS A 442 -10.73 -20.01 14.60
C CYS A 442 -12.18 -20.07 14.18
N HIS A 443 -12.98 -20.89 14.88
CA HIS A 443 -14.41 -20.86 14.75
C HIS A 443 -15.04 -19.68 15.51
N TRP A 444 -16.01 -19.01 14.90
CA TRP A 444 -16.63 -17.79 15.43
C TRP A 444 -18.16 -17.86 15.32
N ASP A 445 -18.86 -17.46 16.38
CA ASP A 445 -20.34 -17.50 16.48
C ASP A 445 -21.08 -16.38 15.72
N GLY A 446 -20.35 -15.47 15.07
CA GLY A 446 -20.92 -14.37 14.29
C GLY A 446 -21.36 -13.16 15.11
N THR A 447 -21.13 -13.15 16.41
CA THR A 447 -21.62 -12.06 17.27
C THR A 447 -20.59 -10.96 17.49
N ALA A 448 -21.06 -9.71 17.55
CA ALA A 448 -20.25 -8.56 17.90
C ALA A 448 -19.71 -8.62 19.32
N GLU A 449 -20.43 -9.24 20.23
CA GLU A 449 -20.04 -9.41 21.65
C GLU A 449 -18.79 -10.26 21.75
N THR A 450 -18.73 -11.39 21.07
CA THR A 450 -17.55 -12.27 21.04
C THR A 450 -16.37 -11.57 20.40
N GLU A 451 -16.57 -10.84 19.30
CA GLU A 451 -15.55 -10.06 18.61
C GLU A 451 -14.98 -8.95 19.52
N ALA A 452 -15.84 -8.21 20.21
CA ALA A 452 -15.44 -7.17 21.16
C ALA A 452 -14.63 -7.73 22.34
N LYS A 453 -15.02 -8.87 22.89
CA LYS A 453 -14.30 -9.55 23.98
C LYS A 453 -12.89 -9.97 23.56
N ILE A 454 -12.76 -10.57 22.39
CA ILE A 454 -11.43 -10.93 21.82
C ILE A 454 -10.54 -9.69 21.72
N LYS A 455 -11.07 -8.61 21.18
CA LYS A 455 -10.33 -7.34 20.99
C LYS A 455 -9.91 -6.73 22.33
N GLU A 456 -10.80 -6.69 23.30
CA GLU A 456 -10.52 -6.13 24.63
C GLU A 456 -9.44 -6.93 25.38
N GLU A 457 -9.54 -8.26 25.38
CA GLU A 457 -8.64 -9.11 26.15
C GLU A 457 -7.29 -9.36 25.47
N THR A 458 -7.20 -9.27 24.13
CA THR A 458 -6.01 -9.71 23.40
C THR A 458 -5.41 -8.65 22.46
N GLN A 459 -6.11 -7.56 22.21
CA GLN A 459 -5.79 -6.57 21.17
C GLN A 459 -5.75 -7.16 19.73
N ALA A 460 -6.23 -8.38 19.55
CA ALA A 460 -6.41 -8.99 18.25
C ALA A 460 -7.83 -8.73 17.74
N THR A 461 -7.99 -8.69 16.42
CA THR A 461 -9.28 -8.48 15.76
C THR A 461 -9.54 -9.57 14.74
N ILE A 462 -10.82 -9.81 14.44
CA ILE A 462 -11.20 -10.63 13.28
C ILE A 462 -10.78 -9.88 12.02
N ARG A 463 -9.86 -10.48 11.26
CA ARG A 463 -9.36 -9.87 10.03
C ARG A 463 -10.31 -10.08 8.87
N CYS A 464 -10.76 -11.30 8.69
CA CYS A 464 -11.73 -11.68 7.66
C CYS A 464 -12.24 -13.11 7.86
N VAL A 465 -13.34 -13.41 7.17
CA VAL A 465 -13.72 -14.76 6.78
C VAL A 465 -12.93 -15.09 5.50
N PRO A 466 -11.88 -15.93 5.56
CA PRO A 466 -10.97 -16.13 4.44
C PRO A 466 -11.57 -17.04 3.35
N PHE A 467 -11.29 -16.73 2.09
CA PHE A 467 -11.73 -17.57 0.96
C PHE A 467 -10.87 -18.83 0.78
N ALA A 468 -9.61 -18.78 1.25
CA ALA A 468 -8.64 -19.86 1.03
C ALA A 468 -8.85 -21.09 1.93
N TYR A 469 -9.67 -20.98 2.97
CA TYR A 469 -9.87 -22.06 3.95
C TYR A 469 -11.30 -22.55 3.94
N GLU A 470 -11.45 -23.86 4.06
CA GLU A 470 -12.77 -24.51 4.12
C GLU A 470 -13.54 -24.05 5.37
N GLN A 471 -14.81 -23.75 5.17
CA GLN A 471 -15.75 -23.39 6.24
C GLN A 471 -16.31 -24.67 6.86
N THR A 472 -15.65 -25.18 7.89
CA THR A 472 -16.07 -26.39 8.61
C THR A 472 -16.99 -26.06 9.78
N PRO A 473 -17.92 -26.94 10.14
CA PRO A 473 -18.70 -26.81 11.38
C PRO A 473 -17.78 -26.83 12.61
N GLY A 474 -18.11 -26.06 13.61
CA GLY A 474 -17.34 -25.99 14.85
C GLY A 474 -18.04 -25.20 15.94
N VAL A 475 -17.33 -24.95 17.00
CA VAL A 475 -17.82 -24.22 18.17
C VAL A 475 -16.91 -23.01 18.42
N ASP A 476 -17.51 -21.87 18.65
CA ASP A 476 -16.79 -20.65 19.02
C ASP A 476 -16.02 -20.85 20.34
N MET A 477 -14.71 -20.55 20.31
CA MET A 477 -13.82 -20.76 21.43
C MET A 477 -14.10 -19.88 22.66
N VAL A 478 -14.82 -18.76 22.48
CA VAL A 478 -15.15 -17.80 23.54
C VAL A 478 -16.51 -18.07 24.15
N SER A 479 -17.54 -18.21 23.30
CA SER A 479 -18.93 -18.34 23.74
C SER A 479 -19.38 -19.80 23.94
N GLY A 480 -18.69 -20.76 23.34
CA GLY A 480 -19.11 -22.16 23.33
C GLY A 480 -20.34 -22.44 22.44
N LYS A 481 -20.81 -21.46 21.67
CA LYS A 481 -21.97 -21.58 20.75
C LYS A 481 -21.53 -22.17 19.40
N PRO A 482 -22.44 -22.73 18.62
CA PRO A 482 -22.15 -23.16 17.25
C PRO A 482 -21.58 -22.00 16.42
N ALA A 483 -20.53 -22.26 15.68
CA ALA A 483 -19.91 -21.26 14.82
C ALA A 483 -20.72 -21.05 13.54
N VAL A 484 -20.74 -19.79 13.05
CA VAL A 484 -21.30 -19.43 11.75
C VAL A 484 -20.20 -19.33 10.68
N ALA A 485 -18.97 -19.15 11.08
CA ALA A 485 -17.81 -19.08 10.17
C ALA A 485 -16.49 -19.46 10.85
N ARG A 486 -15.52 -19.85 10.04
CA ARG A 486 -14.09 -19.84 10.43
C ARG A 486 -13.48 -18.52 9.98
N VAL A 487 -12.80 -17.87 10.88
CA VAL A 487 -12.23 -16.52 10.67
C VAL A 487 -10.74 -16.50 10.97
N ILE A 488 -10.06 -15.55 10.36
CA ILE A 488 -8.67 -15.20 10.72
C ILE A 488 -8.71 -14.12 11.80
N ILE A 489 -8.06 -14.41 12.92
CA ILE A 489 -7.88 -13.48 14.04
C ILE A 489 -6.38 -13.19 14.17
N ALA A 490 -6.02 -11.91 14.29
CA ALA A 490 -4.63 -11.50 14.45
C ALA A 490 -4.54 -10.12 15.10
N ARG A 491 -3.41 -9.85 15.73
CA ARG A 491 -3.01 -8.46 16.03
C ARG A 491 -2.66 -7.75 14.74
N SER A 492 -2.90 -6.45 14.66
CA SER A 492 -2.72 -5.68 13.43
C SER A 492 -2.08 -4.32 13.67
N TYR A 493 -1.61 -3.74 12.60
CA TYR A 493 -1.14 -2.36 12.52
C TYR A 493 -2.29 -1.38 12.32
#